data_e978db9833c8e0655a05c9ce6e012c1d
#
_entry.id   e978db9833c8e0655a05c9ce6e012c1d
#
_cell.length_a   1.000
_cell.length_b   1.000
_cell.length_c   1.000
_cell.angle_alpha   90.00
_cell.angle_beta   90.00
_cell.angle_gamma   90.00
#
_symmetry.space_group_name_H-M   'P 1'
#
loop_
_entity.id
_entity.type
_entity.pdbx_description
1 polymer ?
#
loop_
_entity_poly.entity_id
_entity_poly.type
_entity_poly.pdbx_seq_one_letter_code
_entity_poly.pdbx_strand_id
1 'polypeptide(L)'
;MVSTTGESRHYWKIIVLAAFIITISLSHYVTGTEPKYHSLHEIYRRLYYIPIILSAFWFGIKGGISCAIVVSLFFLPHVIYQWGGNFFTCCLPRTLEIVLYHVIGIVTGYLSQRQMDATKSLKKTIEERDESYDKLKQQAEVLVQTEEQLRRADRLSALGKLSAGIAHEVRNPLASIKGTAEILSDKFKPGDKEYEFVEILIKEVNRLDTVVAEFLDFAKPKPPELKSSKINDIILSVLKLTEHQIARARIDLKTKLEDS
;
A
#
# COMPACT_ATOMS: atom_id res chain seq x y z
N MET A 1 -3.66 16.59 15.82
CA MET A 1 -2.64 17.43 16.50
C MET A 1 -1.42 17.71 15.60
N VAL A 2 -1.61 17.92 14.29
CA VAL A 2 -0.52 18.06 13.27
C VAL A 2 -0.52 19.44 12.58
N SER A 3 -1.48 20.34 12.87
CA SER A 3 -1.60 21.65 12.17
C SER A 3 -0.76 22.79 12.74
N THR A 4 -0.27 22.72 13.96
CA THR A 4 0.41 23.86 14.63
C THR A 4 1.89 24.06 14.24
N THR A 5 2.55 23.02 13.71
CA THR A 5 3.98 23.10 13.34
C THR A 5 4.24 23.79 11.99
N GLY A 6 3.27 23.77 11.08
CA GLY A 6 3.37 24.40 9.76
C GLY A 6 3.24 25.94 9.82
N GLU A 7 2.31 26.44 10.62
CA GLU A 7 2.08 27.88 10.78
C GLU A 7 3.24 28.56 11.52
N SER A 8 3.77 27.94 12.58
CA SER A 8 4.90 28.50 13.33
C SER A 8 6.16 28.67 12.45
N ARG A 9 6.42 27.72 11.54
CA ARG A 9 7.51 27.82 10.55
C ARG A 9 7.33 28.96 9.55
N HIS A 10 6.09 29.32 9.21
CA HIS A 10 5.79 30.40 8.27
C HIS A 10 6.06 31.76 8.91
N TYR A 11 5.57 31.97 10.14
CA TYR A 11 5.80 33.19 10.89
C TYR A 11 7.28 33.46 11.16
N TRP A 12 8.05 32.44 11.51
CA TRP A 12 9.49 32.57 11.76
C TRP A 12 10.24 33.08 10.52
N LYS A 13 9.92 32.59 9.32
CA LYS A 13 10.53 33.09 8.08
C LYS A 13 10.25 34.58 7.84
N ILE A 14 9.01 35.00 8.10
CA ILE A 14 8.61 36.39 7.96
C ILE A 14 9.35 37.26 8.98
N ILE A 15 9.46 36.82 10.23
CA ILE A 15 10.20 37.55 11.28
C ILE A 15 11.67 37.70 10.90
N VAL A 16 12.31 36.67 10.39
CA VAL A 16 13.71 36.71 9.94
C VAL A 16 13.89 37.74 8.81
N LEU A 17 13.00 37.72 7.79
CA LEU A 17 13.05 38.67 6.69
C LEU A 17 12.85 40.11 7.18
N ALA A 18 11.89 40.35 8.06
CA ALA A 18 11.66 41.65 8.66
C ALA A 18 12.87 42.14 9.46
N ALA A 19 13.49 41.28 10.26
CA ALA A 19 14.69 41.60 11.02
C ALA A 19 15.86 41.99 10.10
N PHE A 20 16.07 41.22 8.99
CA PHE A 20 17.10 41.59 8.00
C PHE A 20 16.84 42.96 7.38
N ILE A 21 15.62 43.24 6.91
CA ILE A 21 15.28 44.52 6.26
C ILE A 21 15.43 45.66 7.25
N ILE A 22 14.94 45.51 8.49
CA ILE A 22 15.05 46.56 9.53
C ILE A 22 16.52 46.84 9.88
N THR A 23 17.32 45.77 10.08
CA THR A 23 18.74 45.93 10.46
C THR A 23 19.51 46.63 9.35
N ILE A 24 19.33 46.22 8.09
CA ILE A 24 20.00 46.85 6.95
C ILE A 24 19.56 48.34 6.82
N SER A 25 18.23 48.57 6.92
CA SER A 25 17.69 49.92 6.81
C SER A 25 18.20 50.84 7.93
N LEU A 26 18.18 50.36 9.17
CA LEU A 26 18.68 51.12 10.32
C LEU A 26 20.16 51.47 10.14
N SER A 27 21.00 50.49 9.78
CA SER A 27 22.42 50.71 9.51
C SER A 27 22.64 51.73 8.38
N HIS A 28 21.82 51.64 7.33
CA HIS A 28 21.89 52.55 6.19
C HIS A 28 21.53 54.01 6.54
N TYR A 29 20.51 54.23 7.42
CA TYR A 29 20.08 55.55 7.83
C TYR A 29 20.96 56.18 8.93
N VAL A 30 21.54 55.36 9.82
CA VAL A 30 22.44 55.85 10.89
C VAL A 30 23.80 56.27 10.33
N THR A 31 24.23 55.71 9.20
CA THR A 31 25.49 56.07 8.56
C THR A 31 25.36 57.43 7.90
N GLY A 32 26.19 58.40 8.31
CA GLY A 32 26.18 59.76 7.78
C GLY A 32 26.50 59.84 6.28
N THR A 33 26.10 60.96 5.65
CA THR A 33 26.21 61.20 4.21
C THR A 33 27.55 61.75 3.75
N GLU A 34 28.55 61.84 4.65
CA GLU A 34 29.87 62.31 4.33
C GLU A 34 30.57 61.42 3.27
N PRO A 35 31.45 62.00 2.41
CA PRO A 35 32.15 61.25 1.37
C PRO A 35 32.92 60.03 1.88
N LYS A 36 33.39 60.12 3.13
CA LYS A 36 34.07 58.99 3.84
C LYS A 36 33.24 57.70 3.94
N TYR A 37 31.91 57.80 4.01
CA TYR A 37 31.00 56.68 4.19
C TYR A 37 30.35 56.21 2.89
N HIS A 38 30.74 56.76 1.75
CA HIS A 38 30.14 56.43 0.47
C HIS A 38 30.22 54.93 0.14
N SER A 39 31.35 54.29 0.40
CA SER A 39 31.52 52.83 0.19
C SER A 39 30.63 51.97 1.08
N LEU A 40 30.32 52.43 2.33
CA LEU A 40 29.41 51.72 3.23
C LEU A 40 27.96 51.75 2.73
N HIS A 41 27.52 52.89 2.20
CA HIS A 41 26.20 53.02 1.58
C HIS A 41 26.04 52.12 0.37
N GLU A 42 27.07 51.90 -0.43
CA GLU A 42 27.06 50.97 -1.53
C GLU A 42 26.94 49.52 -1.06
N ILE A 43 27.61 49.15 0.03
CA ILE A 43 27.51 47.84 0.63
C ILE A 43 26.08 47.60 1.16
N TYR A 44 25.49 48.53 1.92
CA TYR A 44 24.14 48.39 2.44
C TYR A 44 23.10 48.24 1.34
N ARG A 45 23.21 48.96 0.24
CA ARG A 45 22.36 48.79 -0.94
C ARG A 45 22.38 47.36 -1.47
N ARG A 46 23.58 46.78 -1.60
CA ARG A 46 23.73 45.39 -2.09
C ARG A 46 23.24 44.37 -1.09
N LEU A 47 23.30 44.63 0.21
CA LEU A 47 22.78 43.69 1.23
C LEU A 47 21.27 43.48 1.14
N TYR A 48 20.49 44.39 0.56
CA TYR A 48 19.06 44.19 0.33
C TYR A 48 18.72 43.03 -0.61
N TYR A 49 19.66 42.56 -1.45
CA TYR A 49 19.44 41.36 -2.26
C TYR A 49 19.25 40.09 -1.41
N ILE A 50 19.85 40.01 -0.22
CA ILE A 50 19.76 38.84 0.65
C ILE A 50 18.31 38.55 1.06
N PRO A 51 17.57 39.47 1.69
CA PRO A 51 16.18 39.21 2.06
C PRO A 51 15.28 39.02 0.83
N ILE A 52 15.54 39.63 -0.31
CA ILE A 52 14.79 39.44 -1.54
C ILE A 52 14.96 38.01 -2.05
N ILE A 53 16.21 37.53 -2.13
CA ILE A 53 16.50 36.14 -2.58
C ILE A 53 15.94 35.12 -1.60
N LEU A 54 16.10 35.30 -0.29
CA LEU A 54 15.55 34.42 0.73
C LEU A 54 14.03 34.37 0.68
N SER A 55 13.36 35.50 0.52
CA SER A 55 11.91 35.58 0.39
C SER A 55 11.43 34.88 -0.87
N ALA A 56 12.11 35.07 -1.99
CA ALA A 56 11.84 34.39 -3.25
C ALA A 56 12.02 32.89 -3.12
N PHE A 57 13.05 32.43 -2.43
CA PHE A 57 13.32 31.02 -2.21
C PHE A 57 12.26 30.35 -1.31
N TRP A 58 11.78 31.03 -0.27
CA TRP A 58 10.82 30.48 0.67
C TRP A 58 9.37 30.54 0.23
N PHE A 59 9.00 31.57 -0.55
CA PHE A 59 7.62 31.91 -0.90
C PHE A 59 7.36 31.99 -2.42
N GLY A 60 8.37 31.65 -3.24
CA GLY A 60 8.28 31.68 -4.69
C GLY A 60 8.17 33.12 -5.23
N ILE A 61 7.50 33.24 -6.38
CA ILE A 61 7.37 34.52 -7.11
C ILE A 61 6.67 35.60 -6.27
N LYS A 62 5.64 35.22 -5.50
CA LYS A 62 4.92 36.18 -4.64
C LYS A 62 5.82 36.74 -3.54
N GLY A 63 6.67 35.88 -2.94
CA GLY A 63 7.64 36.32 -1.93
C GLY A 63 8.70 37.25 -2.48
N GLY A 64 9.27 36.90 -3.65
CA GLY A 64 10.28 37.72 -4.30
C GLY A 64 9.79 39.14 -4.64
N ILE A 65 8.59 39.22 -5.27
CA ILE A 65 7.97 40.48 -5.62
C ILE A 65 7.60 41.31 -4.38
N SER A 66 6.92 40.69 -3.40
CA SER A 66 6.50 41.40 -2.18
C SER A 66 7.70 41.97 -1.40
N CYS A 67 8.76 41.17 -1.26
CA CYS A 67 9.97 41.60 -0.57
C CYS A 67 10.70 42.73 -1.34
N ALA A 68 10.79 42.65 -2.67
CA ALA A 68 11.38 43.71 -3.49
C ALA A 68 10.61 45.03 -3.37
N ILE A 69 9.26 44.97 -3.32
CA ILE A 69 8.43 46.18 -3.08
C ILE A 69 8.71 46.77 -1.69
N VAL A 70 8.71 45.91 -0.64
CA VAL A 70 8.97 46.37 0.73
C VAL A 70 10.36 47.02 0.82
N VAL A 71 11.40 46.37 0.30
CA VAL A 71 12.76 46.91 0.26
C VAL A 71 12.80 48.23 -0.49
N SER A 72 12.13 48.34 -1.63
CA SER A 72 12.08 49.57 -2.43
C SER A 72 11.41 50.71 -1.67
N LEU A 73 10.35 50.45 -0.89
CA LEU A 73 9.67 51.43 -0.04
C LEU A 73 10.61 51.94 1.09
N PHE A 74 11.38 51.05 1.69
CA PHE A 74 12.37 51.43 2.71
C PHE A 74 13.57 52.21 2.11
N PHE A 75 13.94 51.93 0.86
CA PHE A 75 15.05 52.60 0.18
C PHE A 75 14.64 53.94 -0.47
N LEU A 76 13.37 54.09 -0.86
CA LEU A 76 12.86 55.28 -1.57
C LEU A 76 13.12 56.61 -0.85
N PRO A 77 12.92 56.77 0.49
CA PRO A 77 13.24 58.03 1.18
C PRO A 77 14.70 58.43 1.04
N HIS A 78 15.62 57.47 1.08
CA HIS A 78 17.04 57.72 0.90
C HIS A 78 17.35 58.27 -0.50
N VAL A 79 16.65 57.79 -1.54
CA VAL A 79 16.77 58.31 -2.90
C VAL A 79 16.27 59.75 -2.99
N ILE A 80 15.13 60.08 -2.32
CA ILE A 80 14.49 61.40 -2.38
C ILE A 80 15.27 62.45 -1.60
N TYR A 81 15.70 62.17 -0.37
CA TYR A 81 16.34 63.14 0.51
C TYR A 81 17.79 63.53 0.11
N GLN A 82 18.48 62.66 -0.65
CA GLN A 82 19.85 62.95 -1.11
C GLN A 82 19.91 63.55 -2.52
N TRP A 83 18.82 64.15 -3.00
CA TRP A 83 18.70 64.68 -4.37
C TRP A 83 19.36 66.04 -4.53
N GLY A 84 20.67 66.14 -4.32
CA GLY A 84 21.44 67.39 -4.48
C GLY A 84 22.39 67.43 -5.68
N GLY A 85 22.29 66.55 -6.68
CA GLY A 85 23.21 66.46 -7.81
C GLY A 85 22.53 66.21 -9.17
N ASN A 86 23.34 66.23 -10.24
CA ASN A 86 22.88 65.95 -11.61
C ASN A 86 22.19 64.55 -11.69
N PHE A 87 21.06 64.49 -12.41
CA PHE A 87 20.25 63.30 -12.59
C PHE A 87 21.10 62.06 -12.98
N PHE A 88 22.01 62.20 -13.93
CA PHE A 88 22.85 61.10 -14.41
C PHE A 88 23.87 60.58 -13.40
N THR A 89 24.38 61.43 -12.53
CA THR A 89 25.41 61.02 -11.54
C THR A 89 24.84 60.55 -10.22
N CYS A 90 23.69 61.06 -9.81
CA CYS A 90 23.08 60.75 -8.52
C CYS A 90 21.86 59.82 -8.61
N CYS A 91 20.94 60.05 -9.57
CA CYS A 91 19.61 59.40 -9.57
C CYS A 91 19.60 58.11 -10.41
N LEU A 92 20.28 58.10 -11.55
CA LEU A 92 20.28 56.95 -12.46
C LEU A 92 20.80 55.67 -11.79
N PRO A 93 21.96 55.64 -11.07
CA PRO A 93 22.41 54.41 -10.42
C PRO A 93 21.44 53.87 -9.34
N ARG A 94 20.76 54.79 -8.63
CA ARG A 94 19.80 54.42 -7.56
C ARG A 94 18.50 53.92 -8.11
N THR A 95 18.00 54.49 -9.19
CA THR A 95 16.79 54.02 -9.89
C THR A 95 17.03 52.64 -10.51
N LEU A 96 18.20 52.43 -11.11
CA LEU A 96 18.59 51.11 -11.64
C LEU A 96 18.65 50.04 -10.55
N GLU A 97 19.09 50.42 -9.33
CA GLU A 97 19.12 49.47 -8.19
C GLU A 97 17.71 49.02 -7.81
N ILE A 98 16.72 49.93 -7.75
CA ILE A 98 15.31 49.56 -7.49
C ILE A 98 14.79 48.61 -8.58
N VAL A 99 15.08 48.92 -9.85
CA VAL A 99 14.70 48.03 -10.95
C VAL A 99 15.34 46.63 -10.76
N LEU A 100 16.62 46.61 -10.37
CA LEU A 100 17.36 45.36 -10.17
C LEU A 100 16.81 44.53 -9.01
N TYR A 101 16.34 45.14 -7.90
CA TYR A 101 15.64 44.46 -6.83
C TYR A 101 14.42 43.71 -7.35
N HIS A 102 13.61 44.32 -8.20
CA HIS A 102 12.43 43.70 -8.79
C HIS A 102 12.79 42.61 -9.78
N VAL A 103 13.78 42.84 -10.65
CA VAL A 103 14.23 41.82 -11.62
C VAL A 103 14.75 40.58 -10.88
N ILE A 104 15.61 40.75 -9.87
CA ILE A 104 16.15 39.62 -9.09
C ILE A 104 15.04 38.93 -8.32
N GLY A 105 14.11 39.65 -7.68
CA GLY A 105 12.98 39.10 -6.98
C GLY A 105 12.08 38.28 -7.89
N ILE A 106 11.76 38.78 -9.09
CA ILE A 106 10.94 38.07 -10.07
C ILE A 106 11.65 36.81 -10.60
N VAL A 107 12.89 36.96 -11.06
CA VAL A 107 13.65 35.83 -11.68
C VAL A 107 13.89 34.74 -10.65
N THR A 108 14.40 35.07 -9.47
CA THR A 108 14.64 34.08 -8.41
C THR A 108 13.32 33.44 -7.94
N GLY A 109 12.28 34.27 -7.78
CA GLY A 109 10.96 33.82 -7.38
C GLY A 109 10.31 32.86 -8.40
N TYR A 110 10.45 33.17 -9.68
CA TYR A 110 9.96 32.31 -10.77
C TYR A 110 10.69 30.96 -10.79
N LEU A 111 12.03 30.98 -10.71
CA LEU A 111 12.83 29.75 -10.67
C LEU A 111 12.51 28.89 -9.45
N SER A 112 12.41 29.52 -8.29
CA SER A 112 12.04 28.83 -7.05
C SER A 112 10.64 28.23 -7.11
N GLN A 113 9.64 28.99 -7.62
CA GLN A 113 8.29 28.51 -7.79
C GLN A 113 8.25 27.28 -8.72
N ARG A 114 8.92 27.37 -9.86
CA ARG A 114 9.00 26.26 -10.82
C ARG A 114 9.61 25.00 -10.21
N GLN A 115 10.66 25.16 -9.39
CA GLN A 115 11.29 24.04 -8.68
C GLN A 115 10.34 23.43 -7.62
N MET A 116 9.63 24.26 -6.87
CA MET A 116 8.65 23.80 -5.88
C MET A 116 7.50 23.03 -6.54
N ASP A 117 6.99 23.52 -7.66
CA ASP A 117 5.90 22.88 -8.40
C ASP A 117 6.35 21.56 -9.02
N ALA A 118 7.56 21.51 -9.60
CA ALA A 118 8.15 20.27 -10.10
C ALA A 118 8.35 19.23 -9.00
N THR A 119 8.83 19.64 -7.83
CA THR A 119 9.01 18.75 -6.68
C THR A 119 7.67 18.20 -6.17
N LYS A 120 6.62 19.05 -6.11
CA LYS A 120 5.27 18.64 -5.74
C LYS A 120 4.70 17.61 -6.74
N SER A 121 4.83 17.89 -8.04
CA SER A 121 4.36 16.99 -9.09
C SER A 121 5.08 15.64 -9.02
N LEU A 122 6.41 15.66 -8.86
CA LEU A 122 7.20 14.43 -8.73
C LEU A 122 6.76 13.60 -7.52
N LYS A 123 6.56 14.24 -6.37
CA LYS A 123 6.10 13.57 -5.15
C LYS A 123 4.75 12.90 -5.35
N LYS A 124 3.79 13.62 -5.98
CA LYS A 124 2.48 13.05 -6.30
C LYS A 124 2.59 11.85 -7.24
N THR A 125 3.43 11.93 -8.29
CA THR A 125 3.65 10.81 -9.21
C THR A 125 4.25 9.59 -8.51
N ILE A 126 5.16 9.80 -7.54
CA ILE A 126 5.73 8.71 -6.74
C ILE A 126 4.64 8.04 -5.89
N GLU A 127 3.80 8.83 -5.20
CA GLU A 127 2.69 8.30 -4.39
C GLU A 127 1.70 7.49 -5.25
N GLU A 128 1.30 8.00 -6.42
CA GLU A 128 0.42 7.28 -7.37
C GLU A 128 1.06 5.99 -7.89
N ARG A 129 2.37 6.01 -8.19
CA ARG A 129 3.12 4.83 -8.61
C ARG A 129 3.17 3.77 -7.49
N ASP A 130 3.45 4.16 -6.27
CA ASP A 130 3.54 3.24 -5.14
C ASP A 130 2.18 2.58 -4.86
N GLU A 131 1.07 3.34 -4.91
CA GLU A 131 -0.28 2.78 -4.81
C GLU A 131 -0.60 1.79 -5.94
N SER A 132 -0.20 2.11 -7.18
CA SER A 132 -0.39 1.22 -8.32
C SER A 132 0.44 -0.06 -8.20
N TYR A 133 1.66 0.05 -7.69
CA TYR A 133 2.54 -1.09 -7.44
C TYR A 133 1.95 -2.04 -6.40
N ASP A 134 1.42 -1.51 -5.30
CA ASP A 134 0.79 -2.32 -4.25
C ASP A 134 -0.47 -3.05 -4.77
N LYS A 135 -1.29 -2.38 -5.58
CA LYS A 135 -2.43 -3.01 -6.25
C LYS A 135 -2.01 -4.15 -7.18
N LEU A 136 -0.97 -3.92 -7.99
CA LEU A 136 -0.44 -4.94 -8.91
C LEU A 136 0.10 -6.15 -8.15
N LYS A 137 0.80 -5.92 -7.03
CA LYS A 137 1.30 -6.99 -6.17
C LYS A 137 0.17 -7.84 -5.59
N GLN A 138 -0.88 -7.21 -5.07
CA GLN A 138 -2.06 -7.92 -4.56
C GLN A 138 -2.74 -8.76 -5.66
N GLN A 139 -2.89 -8.20 -6.87
CA GLN A 139 -3.45 -8.93 -7.99
C GLN A 139 -2.60 -10.14 -8.39
N ALA A 140 -1.29 -10.00 -8.39
CA ALA A 140 -0.36 -11.10 -8.67
C ALA A 140 -0.46 -12.21 -7.62
N GLU A 141 -0.57 -11.89 -6.33
CA GLU A 141 -0.75 -12.87 -5.25
C GLU A 141 -2.08 -13.64 -5.41
N VAL A 142 -3.19 -12.94 -5.70
CA VAL A 142 -4.49 -13.58 -5.97
C VAL A 142 -4.43 -14.48 -7.19
N LEU A 143 -3.75 -14.06 -8.26
CA LEU A 143 -3.59 -14.84 -9.48
C LEU A 143 -2.86 -16.18 -9.21
N VAL A 144 -1.73 -16.12 -8.48
CA VAL A 144 -0.97 -17.32 -8.09
C VAL A 144 -1.83 -18.27 -7.27
N GLN A 145 -2.57 -17.77 -6.29
CA GLN A 145 -3.48 -18.62 -5.48
C GLN A 145 -4.59 -19.27 -6.33
N THR A 146 -5.16 -18.50 -7.25
CA THR A 146 -6.21 -18.99 -8.15
C THR A 146 -5.69 -20.07 -9.10
N GLU A 147 -4.49 -19.87 -9.66
CA GLU A 147 -3.82 -20.85 -10.51
C GLU A 147 -3.55 -22.17 -9.76
N GLU A 148 -3.12 -22.08 -8.51
CA GLU A 148 -2.89 -23.26 -7.67
C GLU A 148 -4.18 -24.04 -7.38
N GLN A 149 -5.27 -23.32 -7.09
CA GLN A 149 -6.60 -23.93 -6.93
C GLN A 149 -7.09 -24.59 -8.22
N LEU A 150 -6.91 -23.92 -9.35
CA LEU A 150 -7.28 -24.47 -10.66
C LEU A 150 -6.51 -25.77 -10.96
N ARG A 151 -5.19 -25.74 -10.74
CA ARG A 151 -4.36 -26.95 -10.92
C ARG A 151 -4.78 -28.10 -10.01
N ARG A 152 -5.21 -27.84 -8.77
CA ARG A 152 -5.75 -28.85 -7.87
C ARG A 152 -7.07 -29.40 -8.39
N ALA A 153 -7.98 -28.54 -8.85
CA ALA A 153 -9.26 -28.93 -9.43
C ALA A 153 -9.08 -29.79 -10.71
N ASP A 154 -8.16 -29.40 -11.58
CA ASP A 154 -7.83 -30.14 -12.80
C ASP A 154 -7.27 -31.51 -12.50
N ARG A 155 -6.37 -31.63 -11.52
CA ARG A 155 -5.83 -32.94 -11.08
C ARG A 155 -6.95 -33.85 -10.52
N LEU A 156 -7.83 -33.30 -9.69
CA LEU A 156 -8.98 -34.04 -9.15
C LEU A 156 -9.96 -34.45 -10.25
N SER A 157 -10.22 -33.59 -11.21
CA SER A 157 -11.09 -33.89 -12.37
C SER A 157 -10.51 -35.01 -13.24
N ALA A 158 -9.20 -34.94 -13.55
CA ALA A 158 -8.50 -35.97 -14.30
C ALA A 158 -8.52 -37.31 -13.54
N LEU A 159 -8.24 -37.29 -12.22
CA LEU A 159 -8.33 -38.47 -11.36
C LEU A 159 -9.73 -39.04 -11.34
N GLY A 160 -10.77 -38.22 -11.24
CA GLY A 160 -12.18 -38.66 -11.26
C GLY A 160 -12.57 -39.35 -12.56
N LYS A 161 -12.10 -38.86 -13.71
CA LYS A 161 -12.36 -39.51 -15.02
C LYS A 161 -11.67 -40.86 -15.13
N LEU A 162 -10.42 -40.99 -14.71
CA LEU A 162 -9.65 -42.24 -14.76
C LEU A 162 -10.17 -43.25 -13.73
N SER A 163 -10.52 -42.76 -12.52
CA SER A 163 -10.99 -43.60 -11.43
C SER A 163 -12.29 -44.36 -11.77
N ALA A 164 -13.18 -43.74 -12.55
CA ALA A 164 -14.43 -44.43 -12.97
C ALA A 164 -14.16 -45.66 -13.82
N GLY A 165 -13.18 -45.59 -14.75
CA GLY A 165 -12.76 -46.76 -15.55
C GLY A 165 -12.09 -47.83 -14.70
N ILE A 166 -11.10 -47.42 -13.88
CA ILE A 166 -10.37 -48.35 -12.99
C ILE A 166 -11.30 -49.06 -12.00
N ALA A 167 -12.27 -48.34 -11.43
CA ALA A 167 -13.21 -48.95 -10.49
C ALA A 167 -14.09 -50.04 -11.14
N HIS A 168 -14.53 -49.83 -12.38
CA HIS A 168 -15.23 -50.89 -13.12
C HIS A 168 -14.34 -52.11 -13.39
N GLU A 169 -13.07 -51.87 -13.77
CA GLU A 169 -12.10 -52.94 -14.02
C GLU A 169 -11.66 -53.66 -12.74
N VAL A 170 -11.66 -53.02 -11.58
CA VAL A 170 -11.40 -53.65 -10.28
C VAL A 170 -12.63 -54.39 -9.73
N ARG A 171 -13.82 -53.85 -9.90
CA ARG A 171 -15.05 -54.48 -9.42
C ARG A 171 -15.35 -55.79 -10.13
N ASN A 172 -15.00 -55.92 -11.41
CA ASN A 172 -15.22 -57.15 -12.17
C ASN A 172 -14.50 -58.40 -11.59
N PRO A 173 -13.16 -58.39 -11.34
CA PRO A 173 -12.48 -59.51 -10.68
C PRO A 173 -12.95 -59.72 -9.24
N LEU A 174 -13.26 -58.66 -8.49
CA LEU A 174 -13.81 -58.79 -7.14
C LEU A 174 -15.16 -59.53 -7.15
N ALA A 175 -16.05 -59.22 -8.09
CA ALA A 175 -17.32 -59.94 -8.26
C ALA A 175 -17.11 -61.45 -8.60
N SER A 176 -16.12 -61.73 -9.45
CA SER A 176 -15.78 -63.15 -9.78
C SER A 176 -15.24 -63.92 -8.57
N ILE A 177 -14.33 -63.24 -7.77
CA ILE A 177 -13.79 -63.86 -6.55
C ILE A 177 -14.92 -64.09 -5.52
N LYS A 178 -15.77 -63.04 -5.34
CA LYS A 178 -16.93 -63.17 -4.44
C LYS A 178 -17.87 -64.30 -4.82
N GLY A 179 -18.29 -64.40 -6.09
CA GLY A 179 -19.16 -65.41 -6.56
C GLY A 179 -18.57 -66.85 -6.42
N THR A 180 -17.26 -67.00 -6.66
CA THR A 180 -16.56 -68.28 -6.43
C THR A 180 -16.51 -68.60 -4.93
N ALA A 181 -16.25 -67.62 -4.05
CA ALA A 181 -16.26 -67.84 -2.62
C ALA A 181 -17.65 -68.17 -2.09
N GLU A 182 -18.71 -67.57 -2.59
CA GLU A 182 -20.10 -67.89 -2.24
C GLU A 182 -20.47 -69.34 -2.64
N ILE A 183 -20.09 -69.79 -3.85
CA ILE A 183 -20.28 -71.18 -4.29
C ILE A 183 -19.51 -72.15 -3.39
N LEU A 184 -18.29 -71.77 -2.93
CA LEU A 184 -17.52 -72.62 -2.02
C LEU A 184 -18.15 -72.69 -0.62
N SER A 185 -18.69 -71.54 -0.12
CA SER A 185 -19.39 -71.48 1.16
C SER A 185 -20.54 -72.43 1.27
N ASP A 186 -21.29 -72.61 0.18
CA ASP A 186 -22.43 -73.61 0.11
C ASP A 186 -21.99 -75.05 0.24
N LYS A 187 -20.71 -75.39 0.04
CA LYS A 187 -20.16 -76.74 0.12
C LYS A 187 -19.65 -77.10 1.51
N PHE A 188 -19.40 -76.13 2.39
CA PHE A 188 -18.89 -76.35 3.73
C PHE A 188 -19.98 -76.12 4.78
N LYS A 189 -19.84 -76.70 5.96
CA LYS A 189 -20.79 -76.53 7.05
C LYS A 189 -20.28 -75.48 8.05
N PRO A 190 -21.17 -74.73 8.67
CA PRO A 190 -20.78 -73.86 9.79
C PRO A 190 -20.05 -74.70 10.88
N GLY A 191 -18.78 -74.27 11.21
CA GLY A 191 -17.90 -74.95 12.14
C GLY A 191 -16.74 -75.74 11.49
N ASP A 192 -16.73 -75.89 10.18
CA ASP A 192 -15.58 -76.39 9.44
C ASP A 192 -14.52 -75.28 9.32
N LYS A 193 -13.25 -75.63 9.38
CA LYS A 193 -12.16 -74.59 9.21
C LYS A 193 -12.21 -73.95 7.83
N GLU A 194 -12.54 -74.67 6.81
CA GLU A 194 -12.67 -74.20 5.43
C GLU A 194 -13.82 -73.19 5.31
N TYR A 195 -14.88 -73.34 6.04
CA TYR A 195 -15.99 -72.38 6.10
C TYR A 195 -15.55 -71.06 6.66
N GLU A 196 -14.75 -71.04 7.75
CA GLU A 196 -14.21 -69.83 8.32
C GLU A 196 -13.32 -69.09 7.32
N PHE A 197 -12.48 -69.79 6.54
CA PHE A 197 -11.64 -69.11 5.54
C PHE A 197 -12.45 -68.49 4.41
N VAL A 198 -13.51 -69.15 3.96
CA VAL A 198 -14.39 -68.59 2.93
C VAL A 198 -15.17 -67.40 3.42
N GLU A 199 -15.65 -67.38 4.66
CA GLU A 199 -16.28 -66.21 5.30
C GLU A 199 -15.33 -64.99 5.39
N ILE A 200 -14.07 -65.25 5.78
CA ILE A 200 -13.04 -64.19 5.80
C ILE A 200 -12.83 -63.66 4.39
N LEU A 201 -12.77 -64.55 3.36
CA LEU A 201 -12.57 -64.08 1.97
C LEU A 201 -13.72 -63.22 1.49
N ILE A 202 -14.97 -63.61 1.72
CA ILE A 202 -16.18 -62.85 1.36
C ILE A 202 -16.18 -61.51 2.06
N LYS A 203 -15.84 -61.48 3.34
CA LYS A 203 -15.75 -60.22 4.13
C LYS A 203 -14.72 -59.29 3.57
N GLU A 204 -13.52 -59.78 3.18
CA GLU A 204 -12.45 -58.96 2.65
C GLU A 204 -12.76 -58.40 1.25
N VAL A 205 -13.42 -59.22 0.38
CA VAL A 205 -13.90 -58.75 -0.93
C VAL A 205 -14.95 -57.65 -0.77
N ASN A 206 -15.89 -57.77 0.15
CA ASN A 206 -16.87 -56.72 0.42
C ASN A 206 -16.20 -55.45 0.96
N ARG A 207 -15.15 -55.59 1.77
CA ARG A 207 -14.36 -54.47 2.25
C ARG A 207 -13.65 -53.75 1.11
N LEU A 208 -13.04 -54.48 0.17
CA LEU A 208 -12.40 -53.92 -1.01
C LEU A 208 -13.40 -53.18 -1.91
N ASP A 209 -14.59 -53.73 -2.13
CA ASP A 209 -15.63 -53.03 -2.91
C ASP A 209 -16.06 -51.70 -2.25
N THR A 210 -16.16 -51.65 -0.93
CA THR A 210 -16.42 -50.45 -0.18
C THR A 210 -15.31 -49.40 -0.37
N VAL A 211 -14.04 -49.80 -0.26
CA VAL A 211 -12.87 -48.89 -0.46
C VAL A 211 -12.86 -48.32 -1.88
N VAL A 212 -13.18 -49.17 -2.90
CA VAL A 212 -13.28 -48.71 -4.30
C VAL A 212 -14.42 -47.71 -4.47
N ALA A 213 -15.57 -47.92 -3.82
CA ALA A 213 -16.69 -47.01 -3.86
C ALA A 213 -16.37 -45.67 -3.19
N GLU A 214 -15.76 -45.68 -2.01
CA GLU A 214 -15.29 -44.45 -1.30
C GLU A 214 -14.26 -43.66 -2.12
N PHE A 215 -13.33 -44.37 -2.78
CA PHE A 215 -12.35 -43.73 -3.66
C PHE A 215 -13.01 -43.05 -4.85
N LEU A 216 -14.03 -43.63 -5.45
CA LEU A 216 -14.81 -43.04 -6.54
C LEU A 216 -15.59 -41.79 -6.08
N ASP A 217 -16.22 -41.83 -4.93
CA ASP A 217 -16.95 -40.70 -4.37
C ASP A 217 -16.00 -39.54 -4.05
N PHE A 218 -14.78 -39.81 -3.58
CA PHE A 218 -13.74 -38.82 -3.39
C PHE A 218 -13.27 -38.22 -4.71
N ALA A 219 -13.04 -39.03 -5.73
CA ALA A 219 -12.50 -38.59 -7.03
C ALA A 219 -13.54 -37.85 -7.90
N LYS A 220 -14.83 -38.09 -7.68
CA LYS A 220 -15.94 -37.42 -8.39
C LYS A 220 -16.98 -36.93 -7.38
N PRO A 221 -16.68 -35.82 -6.68
CA PRO A 221 -17.63 -35.26 -5.74
C PRO A 221 -18.92 -34.86 -6.47
N LYS A 222 -20.05 -35.27 -5.88
CA LYS A 222 -21.36 -34.88 -6.39
C LYS A 222 -21.52 -33.35 -6.27
N PRO A 223 -22.20 -32.71 -7.23
CA PRO A 223 -22.51 -31.29 -7.08
C PRO A 223 -23.29 -31.07 -5.77
N PRO A 224 -22.97 -30.02 -5.00
CA PRO A 224 -23.63 -29.75 -3.73
C PRO A 224 -25.12 -29.48 -3.97
N GLU A 225 -25.99 -30.26 -3.31
CA GLU A 225 -27.41 -29.95 -3.23
C GLU A 225 -27.64 -28.93 -2.12
N LEU A 226 -27.98 -27.71 -2.49
CA LEU A 226 -28.30 -26.67 -1.52
C LEU A 226 -29.68 -26.99 -0.89
N LYS A 227 -29.66 -27.35 0.39
CA LYS A 227 -30.86 -27.56 1.19
C LYS A 227 -30.85 -26.62 2.40
N SER A 228 -32.03 -26.14 2.76
CA SER A 228 -32.17 -25.41 4.02
C SER A 228 -31.89 -26.37 5.17
N SER A 229 -30.88 -26.11 5.95
CA SER A 229 -30.46 -26.95 7.08
C SER A 229 -30.13 -26.05 8.26
N LYS A 230 -30.42 -26.56 9.46
CA LYS A 230 -29.99 -25.87 10.68
C LYS A 230 -28.49 -26.07 10.88
N ILE A 231 -27.75 -25.01 11.03
CA ILE A 231 -26.28 -25.09 11.20
C ILE A 231 -25.89 -25.93 12.43
N ASN A 232 -26.71 -25.92 13.47
CA ASN A 232 -26.48 -26.69 14.68
C ASN A 232 -26.50 -28.19 14.42
N ASP A 233 -27.40 -28.67 13.55
CA ASP A 233 -27.50 -30.10 13.19
C ASP A 233 -26.23 -30.55 12.44
N ILE A 234 -25.69 -29.67 11.60
CA ILE A 234 -24.44 -29.92 10.86
C ILE A 234 -23.27 -30.02 11.86
N ILE A 235 -23.16 -29.06 12.79
CA ILE A 235 -22.12 -29.04 13.81
C ILE A 235 -22.19 -30.32 14.67
N LEU A 236 -23.36 -30.68 15.15
CA LEU A 236 -23.57 -31.91 15.96
C LEU A 236 -23.19 -33.16 15.18
N SER A 237 -23.52 -33.23 13.90
CA SER A 237 -23.15 -34.34 13.03
C SER A 237 -21.64 -34.47 12.86
N VAL A 238 -20.94 -33.36 12.64
CA VAL A 238 -19.47 -33.35 12.53
C VAL A 238 -18.80 -33.73 13.87
N LEU A 239 -19.32 -33.24 14.98
CA LEU A 239 -18.81 -33.60 16.32
C LEU A 239 -18.98 -35.10 16.60
N LYS A 240 -20.11 -35.69 16.21
CA LYS A 240 -20.34 -37.10 16.34
C LYS A 240 -19.39 -37.95 15.48
N LEU A 241 -19.08 -37.49 14.24
CA LEU A 241 -18.12 -38.17 13.37
C LEU A 241 -16.69 -38.10 13.91
N THR A 242 -16.34 -37.02 14.61
CA THR A 242 -15.00 -36.81 15.15
C THR A 242 -14.83 -37.20 16.61
N GLU A 243 -15.89 -37.72 17.27
CA GLU A 243 -15.91 -38.06 18.69
C GLU A 243 -14.76 -38.99 19.10
N HIS A 244 -14.49 -40.02 18.27
CA HIS A 244 -13.42 -40.96 18.54
C HIS A 244 -12.01 -40.31 18.45
N GLN A 245 -11.83 -39.37 17.52
CA GLN A 245 -10.58 -38.64 17.37
C GLN A 245 -10.36 -37.64 18.53
N ILE A 246 -11.44 -36.98 18.96
CA ILE A 246 -11.44 -36.06 20.09
C ILE A 246 -11.10 -36.78 21.40
N ALA A 247 -11.76 -37.92 21.64
CA ALA A 247 -11.52 -38.76 22.80
C ALA A 247 -10.07 -39.30 22.81
N ARG A 248 -9.55 -39.76 21.67
CA ARG A 248 -8.17 -40.25 21.54
C ARG A 248 -7.14 -39.16 21.77
N ALA A 249 -7.44 -37.92 21.33
CA ALA A 249 -6.58 -36.74 21.54
C ALA A 249 -6.72 -36.12 22.95
N ARG A 250 -7.62 -36.67 23.81
CA ARG A 250 -7.93 -36.16 25.16
C ARG A 250 -8.30 -34.66 25.17
N ILE A 251 -9.07 -34.22 24.17
CA ILE A 251 -9.53 -32.84 24.06
C ILE A 251 -10.83 -32.69 24.85
N ASP A 252 -10.89 -31.75 25.80
CA ASP A 252 -12.13 -31.36 26.49
C ASP A 252 -12.90 -30.36 25.62
N LEU A 253 -13.95 -30.83 24.93
CA LEU A 253 -14.76 -30.05 24.00
C LEU A 253 -15.98 -29.46 24.70
N LYS A 254 -16.09 -28.13 24.73
CA LYS A 254 -17.27 -27.41 25.22
C LYS A 254 -18.01 -26.76 24.04
N THR A 255 -19.27 -27.10 23.89
CA THR A 255 -20.11 -26.51 22.82
C THR A 255 -21.13 -25.57 23.43
N LYS A 256 -21.30 -24.38 22.81
CA LYS A 256 -22.36 -23.44 23.12
C LYS A 256 -23.05 -23.09 21.79
N LEU A 257 -24.19 -23.72 21.56
CA LEU A 257 -25.00 -23.54 20.35
C LEU A 257 -26.21 -22.66 20.74
N GLU A 258 -26.51 -21.65 19.91
CA GLU A 258 -27.71 -20.84 20.08
C GLU A 258 -28.87 -21.51 19.34
N ASP A 259 -30.02 -21.63 19.97
CA ASP A 259 -31.27 -22.08 19.33
C ASP A 259 -31.74 -20.98 18.36
N SER A 260 -31.55 -21.18 17.06
CA SER A 260 -32.05 -20.31 15.99
C SER A 260 -33.22 -20.96 15.27
#